data_41fa263d10476d03bf8734d936caf852
#
_entry.id   41fa263d10476d03bf8734d936caf852
#
_cell.length_a   1.000
_cell.length_b   1.000
_cell.length_c   1.000
_cell.angle_alpha   90.00
_cell.angle_beta   90.00
_cell.angle_gamma   90.00
#
_symmetry.space_group_name_H-M   'P 1'
#
loop_
_entity.id
_entity.type
_entity.pdbx_description
1 polymer ?
#
loop_
_entity_poly.entity_id
_entity_poly.type
_entity_poly.pdbx_seq_one_letter_code
_entity_poly.pdbx_strand_id
1 'polypeptide(L)'
;MKPLYYVERTLKHPVERVWRAWTDAAELEQWYCPIFLSVVPNSATSDAEVGGTWAIAVDVSANGFNAYFWGKYQQVDLNQKLVHDLNYSQDELEFALREPQPEAHRIEVDFHQLPDGCTVRFSQFGEMEAEQAEASREGMESYFDNLETFLSAKPI
;
A
#
# COMPACT_ATOMS: atom_id res chain seq x y z
N MET A 1 7.59 2.66 18.92
CA MET A 1 7.28 1.24 18.64
C MET A 1 8.12 0.76 17.47
N LYS A 2 8.62 -0.45 17.55
CA LYS A 2 9.44 -1.03 16.49
C LYS A 2 8.53 -1.66 15.42
N PRO A 3 8.76 -1.38 14.11
CA PRO A 3 7.95 -2.02 13.08
C PRO A 3 8.21 -3.53 12.99
N LEU A 4 7.22 -4.27 12.49
CA LEU A 4 7.37 -5.69 12.16
C LEU A 4 8.45 -5.87 11.09
N TYR A 5 8.45 -4.98 10.11
CA TYR A 5 9.44 -4.87 9.05
C TYR A 5 9.29 -3.51 8.39
N TYR A 6 10.28 -3.16 7.58
CA TYR A 6 10.15 -2.03 6.67
C TYR A 6 10.83 -2.36 5.35
N VAL A 7 10.39 -1.68 4.30
CA VAL A 7 11.03 -1.70 2.99
C VAL A 7 11.30 -0.27 2.59
N GLU A 8 12.51 0.01 2.15
CA GLU A 8 12.91 1.35 1.74
C GLU A 8 13.51 1.28 0.35
N ARG A 9 13.12 2.21 -0.51
CA ARG A 9 13.64 2.23 -1.88
C ARG A 9 13.81 3.66 -2.35
N THR A 10 14.91 3.90 -3.06
CA THR A 10 15.16 5.17 -3.73
C THR A 10 14.63 5.09 -5.15
N LEU A 11 13.81 6.07 -5.53
CA LEU A 11 13.15 6.12 -6.82
C LEU A 11 13.61 7.35 -7.59
N LYS A 12 13.84 7.20 -8.91
CA LYS A 12 14.31 8.30 -9.76
C LYS A 12 13.15 9.10 -10.34
N HIS A 13 12.24 9.52 -9.45
CA HIS A 13 11.05 10.29 -9.81
C HIS A 13 10.81 11.33 -8.73
N PRO A 14 10.23 12.50 -9.08
CA PRO A 14 9.95 13.53 -8.08
C PRO A 14 9.01 13.02 -7.00
N VAL A 15 9.16 13.50 -5.77
CA VAL A 15 8.33 13.06 -4.65
C VAL A 15 6.83 13.30 -4.92
N GLU A 16 6.48 14.39 -5.59
CA GLU A 16 5.09 14.68 -5.95
C GLU A 16 4.49 13.61 -6.86
N ARG A 17 5.30 13.08 -7.78
CA ARG A 17 4.85 12.02 -8.68
C ARG A 17 4.62 10.71 -7.93
N VAL A 18 5.53 10.39 -7.03
CA VAL A 18 5.45 9.16 -6.22
C VAL A 18 4.29 9.27 -5.21
N TRP A 19 4.12 10.42 -4.60
CA TRP A 19 2.99 10.68 -3.71
C TRP A 19 1.66 10.40 -4.40
N ARG A 20 1.50 10.87 -5.65
CA ARG A 20 0.28 10.63 -6.41
C ARG A 20 0.04 9.14 -6.65
N ALA A 21 1.10 8.37 -6.93
CA ALA A 21 0.98 6.94 -7.12
C ALA A 21 0.45 6.24 -5.87
N TRP A 22 0.76 6.76 -4.68
CA TRP A 22 0.32 6.21 -3.40
C TRP A 22 -1.04 6.69 -2.93
N THR A 23 -1.56 7.77 -3.49
CA THR A 23 -2.79 8.41 -2.98
C THR A 23 -3.95 8.43 -3.98
N ASP A 24 -3.67 8.25 -5.26
CA ASP A 24 -4.70 8.24 -6.31
C ASP A 24 -5.20 6.80 -6.51
N ALA A 25 -6.51 6.58 -6.32
CA ALA A 25 -7.11 5.25 -6.44
C ALA A 25 -6.85 4.62 -7.81
N ALA A 26 -6.99 5.37 -8.90
CA ALA A 26 -6.78 4.85 -10.24
C ALA A 26 -5.32 4.41 -10.45
N GLU A 27 -4.37 5.11 -9.84
CA GLU A 27 -2.96 4.74 -9.93
C GLU A 27 -2.64 3.54 -9.05
N LEU A 28 -3.19 3.47 -7.84
CA LEU A 28 -3.02 2.30 -6.96
C LEU A 28 -3.46 1.02 -7.68
N GLU A 29 -4.52 1.07 -8.46
CA GLU A 29 -4.99 -0.10 -9.21
C GLU A 29 -3.98 -0.60 -10.24
N GLN A 30 -3.05 0.24 -10.67
CA GLN A 30 -2.06 -0.13 -11.66
C GLN A 30 -0.85 -0.85 -11.08
N TRP A 31 -0.57 -0.70 -9.78
CA TRP A 31 0.68 -1.23 -9.26
C TRP A 31 0.61 -1.88 -7.86
N TYR A 32 -0.41 -1.60 -7.05
CA TYR A 32 -0.40 -1.97 -5.62
C TYR A 32 -0.71 -3.46 -5.41
N CYS A 33 0.23 -4.30 -5.82
CA CYS A 33 0.15 -5.76 -5.67
C CYS A 33 1.53 -6.37 -5.93
N PRO A 34 1.76 -7.64 -5.56
CA PRO A 34 2.97 -8.35 -5.98
C PRO A 34 3.03 -8.47 -7.50
N ILE A 35 4.25 -8.55 -8.03
CA ILE A 35 4.49 -8.47 -9.47
C ILE A 35 3.76 -9.55 -10.29
N PHE A 36 3.48 -10.70 -9.70
CA PHE A 36 2.81 -11.81 -10.38
C PHE A 36 1.29 -11.86 -10.14
N LEU A 37 0.74 -10.85 -9.46
CA LEU A 37 -0.69 -10.72 -9.22
C LEU A 37 -1.22 -9.44 -9.88
N SER A 38 -2.50 -9.18 -9.73
CA SER A 38 -3.12 -7.96 -10.23
C SER A 38 -4.13 -7.43 -9.22
N VAL A 39 -4.44 -6.15 -9.35
CA VAL A 39 -5.47 -5.51 -8.52
C VAL A 39 -6.83 -5.74 -9.17
N VAL A 40 -7.84 -6.07 -8.36
CA VAL A 40 -9.20 -6.23 -8.86
C VAL A 40 -9.67 -4.88 -9.42
N PRO A 41 -10.15 -4.83 -10.67
CA PRO A 41 -10.60 -3.56 -11.26
C PRO A 41 -11.68 -2.88 -10.42
N ASN A 42 -11.54 -1.57 -10.27
CA ASN A 42 -12.49 -0.72 -9.54
C ASN A 42 -12.58 -1.00 -8.04
N SER A 43 -11.60 -1.73 -7.48
CA SER A 43 -11.60 -2.04 -6.05
C SER A 43 -10.91 -0.97 -5.20
N ALA A 44 -10.06 -0.14 -5.78
CA ALA A 44 -9.29 0.82 -5.01
C ALA A 44 -10.11 2.05 -4.64
N THR A 45 -9.98 2.46 -3.38
CA THR A 45 -10.54 3.70 -2.85
C THR A 45 -9.42 4.41 -2.11
N SER A 46 -9.26 5.70 -2.36
CA SER A 46 -8.29 6.49 -1.62
C SER A 46 -8.79 7.91 -1.50
N ASP A 47 -9.25 8.24 -0.30
CA ASP A 47 -9.64 9.60 0.06
C ASP A 47 -8.56 10.12 1.00
N ALA A 48 -7.50 10.69 0.41
CA ALA A 48 -6.25 10.98 1.11
C ALA A 48 -6.35 12.21 2.00
N GLU A 49 -7.19 12.12 3.02
CA GLU A 49 -7.33 13.09 4.09
C GLU A 49 -7.59 12.35 5.40
N VAL A 50 -7.32 12.97 6.53
CA VAL A 50 -7.53 12.35 7.83
C VAL A 50 -9.00 11.93 7.96
N GLY A 51 -9.24 10.66 8.31
CA GLY A 51 -10.56 10.07 8.37
C GLY A 51 -11.08 9.53 7.06
N GLY A 52 -10.39 9.78 5.94
CA GLY A 52 -10.78 9.26 4.64
C GLY A 52 -10.49 7.77 4.52
N THR A 53 -11.23 7.08 3.65
CA THR A 53 -11.09 5.64 3.44
C THR A 53 -9.98 5.31 2.46
N TRP A 54 -9.21 4.28 2.81
CA TRP A 54 -8.25 3.62 1.92
C TRP A 54 -8.68 2.17 1.79
N ALA A 55 -8.75 1.65 0.58
CA ALA A 55 -9.17 0.26 0.38
C ALA A 55 -8.69 -0.25 -0.97
N ILE A 56 -8.39 -1.55 -1.05
CA ILE A 56 -7.97 -2.17 -2.30
C ILE A 56 -8.12 -3.69 -2.22
N ALA A 57 -8.42 -4.33 -3.35
CA ALA A 57 -8.50 -5.79 -3.44
C ALA A 57 -7.47 -6.30 -4.43
N VAL A 58 -6.74 -7.33 -4.04
CA VAL A 58 -5.73 -8.00 -4.88
C VAL A 58 -6.31 -9.33 -5.34
N ASP A 59 -6.20 -9.59 -6.64
CA ASP A 59 -6.71 -10.81 -7.25
C ASP A 59 -5.75 -11.97 -7.00
N VAL A 60 -6.17 -12.91 -6.17
CA VAL A 60 -5.47 -14.16 -5.89
C VAL A 60 -6.35 -15.33 -6.32
N SER A 61 -7.20 -15.13 -7.34
CA SER A 61 -8.18 -16.11 -7.79
C SER A 61 -7.54 -17.43 -8.24
N ALA A 62 -6.28 -17.40 -8.67
CA ALA A 62 -5.53 -18.63 -8.99
C ALA A 62 -5.43 -19.54 -7.76
N ASN A 63 -5.47 -19.00 -6.55
CA ASN A 63 -5.47 -19.75 -5.28
C ASN A 63 -6.87 -19.83 -4.66
N GLY A 64 -7.89 -19.35 -5.37
CA GLY A 64 -9.28 -19.48 -4.94
C GLY A 64 -9.85 -18.34 -4.10
N PHE A 65 -9.17 -17.19 -4.00
CA PHE A 65 -9.66 -16.06 -3.21
C PHE A 65 -9.15 -14.73 -3.74
N ASN A 66 -9.74 -13.65 -3.25
CA ASN A 66 -9.20 -12.31 -3.39
C ASN A 66 -8.74 -11.84 -2.01
N ALA A 67 -7.68 -11.06 -1.96
CA ALA A 67 -7.18 -10.47 -0.72
C ALA A 67 -7.72 -9.06 -0.61
N TYR A 68 -8.50 -8.79 0.43
CA TYR A 68 -9.15 -7.50 0.64
C TYR A 68 -8.48 -6.75 1.77
N PHE A 69 -8.14 -5.48 1.51
CA PHE A 69 -7.48 -4.60 2.47
C PHE A 69 -8.25 -3.30 2.57
N TRP A 70 -8.39 -2.76 3.79
CA TRP A 70 -9.02 -1.45 3.98
C TRP A 70 -8.55 -0.81 5.28
N GLY A 71 -8.75 0.49 5.39
CA GLY A 71 -8.41 1.25 6.58
C GLY A 71 -8.83 2.70 6.42
N LYS A 72 -8.46 3.51 7.39
CA LYS A 72 -8.67 4.95 7.34
C LYS A 72 -7.35 5.67 7.49
N TYR A 73 -7.21 6.77 6.77
CA TYR A 73 -6.04 7.63 6.95
C TYR A 73 -6.08 8.30 8.31
N GLN A 74 -5.00 8.17 9.04
CA GLN A 74 -4.83 8.76 10.37
C GLN A 74 -3.94 9.99 10.32
N GLN A 75 -3.06 10.06 9.33
CA GLN A 75 -2.16 11.18 9.11
C GLN A 75 -1.87 11.31 7.62
N VAL A 76 -1.97 12.53 7.10
CA VAL A 76 -1.68 12.82 5.69
C VAL A 76 -0.91 14.13 5.66
N ASP A 77 0.42 14.02 5.49
CA ASP A 77 1.30 15.19 5.36
C ASP A 77 1.82 15.19 3.93
N LEU A 78 1.37 16.12 3.13
CA LEU A 78 1.63 16.17 1.69
C LEU A 78 3.11 15.97 1.36
N ASN A 79 3.40 14.98 0.52
CA ASN A 79 4.75 14.64 0.05
C ASN A 79 5.72 14.22 1.17
N GLN A 80 5.21 13.93 2.37
CA GLN A 80 6.05 13.58 3.51
C GLN A 80 5.64 12.31 4.21
N LYS A 81 4.36 12.13 4.53
CA LYS A 81 3.96 10.98 5.33
C LYS A 81 2.49 10.62 5.18
N LEU A 82 2.24 9.30 5.09
CA LEU A 82 0.90 8.71 5.17
C LEU A 82 0.87 7.71 6.32
N VAL A 83 -0.19 7.74 7.09
CA VAL A 83 -0.45 6.71 8.12
C VAL A 83 -1.88 6.25 7.96
N HIS A 84 -2.09 4.94 7.87
CA HIS A 84 -3.43 4.37 7.88
C HIS A 84 -3.41 3.02 8.58
N ASP A 85 -4.54 2.61 9.13
CA ASP A 85 -4.66 1.25 9.65
C ASP A 85 -4.82 0.27 8.49
N LEU A 86 -4.58 -1.00 8.77
CA LEU A 86 -4.65 -2.06 7.77
C LEU A 86 -5.48 -3.20 8.31
N ASN A 87 -6.66 -3.37 7.73
CA ASN A 87 -7.56 -4.49 7.98
C ASN A 87 -7.45 -5.44 6.78
N TYR A 88 -7.68 -6.72 7.02
CA TYR A 88 -7.54 -7.74 5.99
C TYR A 88 -8.64 -8.77 6.10
N SER A 89 -9.14 -9.23 4.94
CA SER A 89 -10.09 -10.33 4.87
C SER A 89 -10.02 -10.99 3.50
N GLN A 90 -10.57 -12.19 3.41
CA GLN A 90 -10.80 -12.87 2.14
C GLN A 90 -12.30 -12.89 1.81
N ASP A 91 -13.11 -12.23 2.63
CA ASP A 91 -14.57 -12.17 2.50
C ASP A 91 -14.97 -10.82 1.88
N GLU A 92 -15.61 -10.89 0.70
CA GLU A 92 -16.05 -9.71 -0.03
C GLU A 92 -17.03 -8.86 0.79
N LEU A 93 -17.89 -9.48 1.58
CA LEU A 93 -18.86 -8.74 2.41
C LEU A 93 -18.16 -7.93 3.50
N GLU A 94 -17.16 -8.52 4.15
CA GLU A 94 -16.36 -7.79 5.14
C GLU A 94 -15.66 -6.59 4.51
N PHE A 95 -15.15 -6.77 3.30
CA PHE A 95 -14.54 -5.67 2.55
C PHE A 95 -15.55 -4.57 2.26
N ALA A 96 -16.75 -4.94 1.84
CA ALA A 96 -17.80 -3.97 1.53
C ALA A 96 -18.24 -3.17 2.76
N LEU A 97 -18.26 -3.81 3.93
CA LEU A 97 -18.66 -3.16 5.18
C LEU A 97 -17.60 -2.22 5.74
N ARG A 98 -16.33 -2.45 5.43
CA ARG A 98 -15.21 -1.57 5.85
C ARG A 98 -15.11 -1.37 7.37
N GLU A 99 -15.54 -2.35 8.16
CA GLU A 99 -15.48 -2.21 9.61
C GLU A 99 -14.05 -2.44 10.14
N PRO A 100 -13.62 -1.68 11.14
CA PRO A 100 -12.30 -1.87 11.73
C PRO A 100 -12.24 -3.20 12.49
N GLN A 101 -11.10 -3.89 12.34
CA GLN A 101 -10.83 -5.13 13.07
C GLN A 101 -10.10 -4.81 14.39
N PRO A 102 -10.35 -5.61 15.47
CA PRO A 102 -9.68 -5.36 16.75
C PRO A 102 -8.16 -5.39 16.69
N GLU A 103 -7.61 -6.21 15.79
CA GLU A 103 -6.17 -6.40 15.68
C GLU A 103 -5.61 -5.82 14.39
N ALA A 104 -6.21 -4.74 13.89
CA ALA A 104 -5.74 -4.06 12.70
C ALA A 104 -4.28 -3.64 12.86
N HIS A 105 -3.52 -3.80 11.80
CA HIS A 105 -2.15 -3.29 11.76
C HIS A 105 -2.15 -1.80 11.43
N ARG A 106 -0.97 -1.20 11.44
CA ARG A 106 -0.80 0.19 11.03
C ARG A 106 0.30 0.24 9.97
N ILE A 107 0.04 1.00 8.93
CA ILE A 107 0.99 1.26 7.86
C ILE A 107 1.45 2.71 7.97
N GLU A 108 2.76 2.92 7.87
CA GLU A 108 3.35 4.25 7.77
C GLU A 108 4.21 4.29 6.53
N VAL A 109 3.98 5.29 5.69
CA VAL A 109 4.76 5.49 4.47
C VAL A 109 5.43 6.86 4.58
N ASP A 110 6.75 6.88 4.61
CA ASP A 110 7.54 8.10 4.72
C ASP A 110 8.17 8.42 3.37
N PHE A 111 8.06 9.67 2.94
CA PHE A 111 8.59 10.17 1.68
C PHE A 111 9.67 11.20 1.97
N HIS A 112 10.80 11.09 1.29
CA HIS A 112 11.91 12.02 1.48
C HIS A 112 12.44 12.48 0.13
N GLN A 113 12.31 13.79 -0.14
CA GLN A 113 12.79 14.39 -1.39
C GLN A 113 14.31 14.34 -1.45
N LEU A 114 14.84 13.92 -2.61
CA LEU A 114 16.25 13.93 -2.92
C LEU A 114 16.49 14.83 -4.14
N PRO A 115 17.75 15.23 -4.42
CA PRO A 115 18.03 16.05 -5.60
C PRO A 115 17.58 15.41 -6.92
N ASP A 116 17.73 14.08 -7.03
CA ASP A 116 17.45 13.34 -8.27
C ASP A 116 16.29 12.36 -8.13
N GLY A 117 15.40 12.55 -7.15
CA GLY A 117 14.29 11.64 -6.93
C GLY A 117 13.78 11.71 -5.51
N CYS A 118 13.45 10.55 -4.96
CA CYS A 118 12.97 10.48 -3.57
C CYS A 118 13.25 9.10 -2.98
N THR A 119 13.21 9.03 -1.65
CA THR A 119 13.25 7.76 -0.91
C THR A 119 11.87 7.54 -0.31
N VAL A 120 11.35 6.31 -0.40
CA VAL A 120 10.10 5.90 0.21
C VAL A 120 10.38 4.77 1.17
N ARG A 121 9.90 4.91 2.41
CA ARG A 121 9.99 3.85 3.42
C ARG A 121 8.57 3.43 3.81
N PHE A 122 8.28 2.16 3.60
CA PHE A 122 7.02 1.53 4.00
C PHE A 122 7.28 0.71 5.26
N SER A 123 6.54 0.98 6.33
CA SER A 123 6.68 0.26 7.60
C SER A 123 5.33 -0.30 8.03
N GLN A 124 5.33 -1.52 8.54
CA GLN A 124 4.11 -2.16 9.07
C GLN A 124 4.28 -2.43 10.55
N PHE A 125 3.27 -2.06 11.33
CA PHE A 125 3.26 -2.21 12.79
C PHE A 125 2.07 -3.08 13.19
N GLY A 126 2.26 -3.92 14.21
CA GLY A 126 1.22 -4.81 14.72
C GLY A 126 1.86 -6.03 15.34
N GLU A 127 1.09 -7.11 15.42
CA GLU A 127 1.57 -8.39 15.91
C GLU A 127 1.55 -9.43 14.81
N MET A 128 2.62 -10.18 14.66
CA MET A 128 2.77 -11.16 13.58
C MET A 128 3.95 -12.07 13.92
N GLU A 129 3.86 -13.36 13.54
CA GLU A 129 4.99 -14.28 13.67
C GLU A 129 6.15 -13.80 12.80
N ALA A 130 7.39 -14.05 13.27
CA ALA A 130 8.58 -13.57 12.57
C ALA A 130 8.68 -14.07 11.12
N GLU A 131 8.32 -15.33 10.88
CA GLU A 131 8.34 -15.89 9.53
C GLU A 131 7.33 -15.21 8.61
N GLN A 132 6.16 -14.90 9.14
CA GLN A 132 5.14 -14.22 8.37
C GLN A 132 5.52 -12.76 8.10
N ALA A 133 6.16 -12.10 9.05
CA ALA A 133 6.67 -10.74 8.87
C ALA A 133 7.71 -10.70 7.76
N GLU A 134 8.62 -11.67 7.70
CA GLU A 134 9.63 -11.76 6.65
C GLU A 134 8.98 -12.02 5.29
N ALA A 135 7.99 -12.91 5.22
CA ALA A 135 7.24 -13.14 3.98
C ALA A 135 6.51 -11.89 3.51
N SER A 136 5.95 -11.12 4.45
CA SER A 136 5.29 -9.85 4.13
C SER A 136 6.29 -8.82 3.61
N ARG A 137 7.48 -8.76 4.21
CA ARG A 137 8.55 -7.88 3.74
C ARG A 137 8.95 -8.20 2.30
N GLU A 138 9.16 -9.49 1.99
CA GLU A 138 9.50 -9.91 0.64
C GLU A 138 8.39 -9.59 -0.35
N GLY A 139 7.13 -9.77 0.06
CA GLY A 139 5.99 -9.40 -0.76
C GLY A 139 5.97 -7.91 -1.06
N MET A 140 6.28 -7.08 -0.06
CA MET A 140 6.29 -5.63 -0.24
C MET A 140 7.43 -5.18 -1.15
N GLU A 141 8.56 -5.88 -1.15
CA GLU A 141 9.61 -5.62 -2.15
C GLU A 141 9.07 -5.79 -3.57
N SER A 142 8.25 -6.81 -3.78
CA SER A 142 7.61 -7.06 -5.08
C SER A 142 6.63 -5.93 -5.44
N TYR A 143 5.90 -5.38 -4.48
CA TYR A 143 5.05 -4.21 -4.69
C TYR A 143 5.89 -3.03 -5.19
N PHE A 144 7.06 -2.80 -4.60
CA PHE A 144 7.95 -1.72 -5.03
C PHE A 144 8.50 -1.97 -6.43
N ASP A 145 8.73 -3.23 -6.81
CA ASP A 145 9.12 -3.55 -8.19
C ASP A 145 8.03 -3.12 -9.17
N ASN A 146 6.77 -3.40 -8.83
CA ASN A 146 5.64 -2.95 -9.65
C ASN A 146 5.54 -1.43 -9.69
N LEU A 147 5.77 -0.77 -8.56
CA LEU A 147 5.76 0.69 -8.51
C LEU A 147 6.80 1.29 -9.45
N GLU A 148 8.02 0.77 -9.43
CA GLU A 148 9.07 1.25 -10.33
C GLU A 148 8.70 1.05 -11.80
N THR A 149 8.13 -0.11 -12.13
CA THR A 149 7.66 -0.39 -13.49
C THR A 149 6.57 0.61 -13.90
N PHE A 150 5.61 0.84 -13.01
CA PHE A 150 4.52 1.78 -13.26
C PHE A 150 5.03 3.21 -13.48
N LEU A 151 5.92 3.66 -12.61
CA LEU A 151 6.46 5.03 -12.70
C LEU A 151 7.31 5.23 -13.94
N SER A 152 7.95 4.18 -14.43
CA SER A 152 8.83 4.24 -15.59
C SER A 152 8.06 4.07 -16.91
N ALA A 153 6.79 3.70 -16.86
CA ALA A 153 5.97 3.56 -18.05
C ALA A 153 5.73 4.94 -18.66
N LYS A 154 5.87 5.03 -19.98
CA LYS A 154 5.64 6.31 -20.66
C LYS A 154 4.13 6.54 -20.78
N PRO A 155 3.66 7.75 -20.48
CA PRO A 155 2.27 8.09 -20.73
C PRO A 155 1.98 7.97 -22.24
N ILE A 156 0.84 7.41 -22.53
CA ILE A 156 0.38 7.25 -23.90
C ILE A 156 -0.44 8.48 -24.29
#